data_0f0e52389c7d0dca7e09a2090e8bac2a
#
_entry.id   0f0e52389c7d0dca7e09a2090e8bac2a
#
_cell.length_a   1.000
_cell.length_b   1.000
_cell.length_c   1.000
_cell.angle_alpha   90.00
_cell.angle_beta   90.00
_cell.angle_gamma   90.00
#
_symmetry.space_group_name_H-M   'P 1'
#
loop_
_entity.id
_entity.type
_entity.pdbx_description
1 polymer ?
#
loop_
_entity_poly.entity_id
_entity_poly.type
_entity_poly.pdbx_seq_one_letter_code
_entity_poly.pdbx_strand_id
1 'polypeptide(L)'
;MTAPEDTTPHTGKHTGKDSGEHSGEHADSQIAAILQQTKTIAVIGASDNWKRPSFYVMKYLLSQGYQIIPVNPRLAGQTILGQTCFESLADIPQQIDMVDIFRPASDCPDIVEQAISIGAKTVWMQIGIVSEVAASRATEAGLDVIMDKCPKIEHTRLSGLLGLGGFASGFLSSLRPAAPPVPPAKRDGGLFFSDKPETLSIHAGARPDAATGARQVPVYHTAAFAFDNTDHAASLYDLQQPGNIYGRLSNPTTAVLEQRLASLDSGIGACCVGSGHAAQMVALYPLMKPQAKIIASTRLYGGSITQFAFSFKKFGWDVAFVDVSDADAVKAACDDPDAALLFTESLANPDGNISDLEMLAEIAHARQLPLVVDNTMATPILCRPKDWGADLVLYSTTKFLAGHGQALGGAVVDTGLYDWSNGRFDSLSMPDPAYHGISFAETFGPLGYITYCHASVLRD
;
A
#
# COMPACT_ATOMS: atom_id res chain seq x y z
N MET A 1 53.55 -31.45 -8.89
CA MET A 1 54.64 -30.50 -8.64
C MET A 1 54.01 -29.23 -8.17
N THR A 2 53.93 -29.12 -6.88
CA THR A 2 54.45 -28.12 -5.95
C THR A 2 53.81 -26.75 -6.05
N ALA A 3 53.00 -26.48 -5.05
CA ALA A 3 52.74 -25.15 -4.51
C ALA A 3 54.04 -24.53 -3.95
N PRO A 4 54.16 -23.28 -3.54
CA PRO A 4 53.66 -22.94 -2.22
C PRO A 4 52.98 -21.56 -2.07
N GLU A 5 52.23 -21.46 -0.99
CA GLU A 5 51.85 -20.44 -0.03
C GLU A 5 52.78 -19.21 0.06
N ASP A 6 52.20 -18.05 0.28
CA ASP A 6 52.58 -17.25 1.45
C ASP A 6 51.47 -16.26 1.93
N THR A 7 51.45 -16.13 3.20
CA THR A 7 50.57 -15.47 4.14
C THR A 7 50.99 -14.01 4.40
N THR A 8 50.11 -13.07 4.68
CA THR A 8 49.84 -12.43 5.98
C THR A 8 49.15 -11.05 5.84
N PRO A 9 48.49 -10.51 6.87
CA PRO A 9 47.44 -9.55 6.76
C PRO A 9 47.90 -8.11 7.07
N HIS A 10 47.27 -7.14 6.41
CA HIS A 10 47.40 -5.75 6.84
C HIS A 10 46.08 -5.24 7.48
N THR A 11 46.16 -5.07 8.79
CA THR A 11 45.27 -4.26 9.61
C THR A 11 45.46 -2.80 9.26
N GLY A 12 44.39 -2.16 8.78
CA GLY A 12 44.29 -0.71 8.63
C GLY A 12 43.00 -0.22 9.31
N LYS A 13 43.12 0.27 10.53
CA LYS A 13 42.06 1.06 11.21
C LYS A 13 41.91 2.37 10.47
N HIS A 14 40.75 2.58 9.85
CA HIS A 14 40.28 3.92 9.54
C HIS A 14 39.02 4.21 10.36
N THR A 15 39.24 5.07 11.36
CA THR A 15 38.17 5.76 12.08
C THR A 15 37.61 6.85 11.16
N GLY A 16 36.51 6.56 10.49
CA GLY A 16 35.68 7.54 9.80
C GLY A 16 34.49 7.87 10.68
N LYS A 17 34.38 9.13 11.08
CA LYS A 17 33.17 9.68 11.71
C LYS A 17 32.06 9.67 10.66
N ASP A 18 31.09 8.77 10.80
CA ASP A 18 29.83 8.87 10.11
C ASP A 18 28.97 9.94 10.80
N SER A 19 28.80 11.05 10.12
CA SER A 19 27.74 12.02 10.37
C SER A 19 26.43 11.41 9.85
N GLY A 20 25.62 10.83 10.75
CA GLY A 20 24.37 10.18 10.39
C GLY A 20 23.35 11.17 9.84
N GLU A 21 23.01 11.00 8.59
CA GLU A 21 21.75 11.46 8.01
C GLU A 21 20.66 10.49 8.49
N HIS A 22 19.82 10.94 9.42
CA HIS A 22 18.63 10.21 9.84
C HIS A 22 17.51 10.46 8.82
N SER A 23 17.50 9.74 7.71
CA SER A 23 16.31 9.54 6.91
C SER A 23 15.51 8.38 7.53
N GLY A 24 14.32 8.69 8.05
CA GLY A 24 13.52 7.77 8.87
C GLY A 24 12.83 6.65 8.10
N GLU A 25 13.57 5.74 7.49
CA GLU A 25 13.05 4.45 7.03
C GLU A 25 13.16 3.43 8.16
N HIS A 26 12.06 3.28 8.92
CA HIS A 26 11.92 2.15 9.85
C HIS A 26 11.76 0.86 9.04
N ALA A 27 12.61 -0.14 9.30
CA ALA A 27 12.49 -1.44 8.65
C ALA A 27 11.11 -2.07 8.97
N ASP A 28 10.47 -2.69 7.99
CA ASP A 28 9.18 -3.35 8.14
C ASP A 28 9.14 -4.36 9.30
N SER A 29 10.26 -5.03 9.55
CA SER A 29 10.43 -5.95 10.68
C SER A 29 10.29 -5.26 12.03
N GLN A 30 10.78 -4.03 12.19
CA GLN A 30 10.66 -3.25 13.43
C GLN A 30 9.20 -2.83 13.65
N ILE A 31 8.54 -2.30 12.63
CA ILE A 31 7.13 -1.90 12.71
C ILE A 31 6.25 -3.10 13.05
N ALA A 32 6.49 -4.24 12.41
CA ALA A 32 5.76 -5.47 12.68
C ALA A 32 5.96 -5.94 14.14
N ALA A 33 7.18 -5.90 14.64
CA ALA A 33 7.48 -6.29 16.02
C ALA A 33 6.77 -5.38 17.04
N ILE A 34 6.79 -4.06 16.80
CA ILE A 34 6.07 -3.09 17.63
C ILE A 34 4.57 -3.41 17.66
N LEU A 35 3.94 -3.57 16.49
CA LEU A 35 2.50 -3.85 16.39
C LEU A 35 2.12 -5.20 17.03
N GLN A 36 2.96 -6.22 16.93
CA GLN A 36 2.73 -7.53 17.55
C GLN A 36 2.86 -7.51 19.09
N GLN A 37 3.77 -6.72 19.62
CA GLN A 37 4.02 -6.62 21.07
C GLN A 37 3.04 -5.67 21.77
N THR A 38 2.46 -4.73 21.02
CA THR A 38 1.49 -3.76 21.52
C THR A 38 0.17 -4.43 21.85
N LYS A 39 -0.39 -4.14 23.02
CA LYS A 39 -1.73 -4.54 23.43
C LYS A 39 -2.62 -3.33 23.70
N THR A 40 -2.06 -2.32 24.36
CA THR A 40 -2.77 -1.15 24.84
C THR A 40 -2.26 0.10 24.15
N ILE A 41 -3.16 0.85 23.50
CA ILE A 41 -2.84 2.05 22.72
C ILE A 41 -3.62 3.24 23.28
N ALA A 42 -2.91 4.26 23.76
CA ALA A 42 -3.51 5.56 24.07
C ALA A 42 -3.52 6.45 22.82
N VAL A 43 -4.67 6.96 22.43
CA VAL A 43 -4.85 7.78 21.22
C VAL A 43 -5.03 9.25 21.61
N ILE A 44 -3.98 10.06 21.42
CA ILE A 44 -3.96 11.49 21.74
C ILE A 44 -4.60 12.30 20.62
N GLY A 45 -5.59 13.12 20.95
CA GLY A 45 -6.40 13.83 19.96
C GLY A 45 -7.55 12.98 19.43
N ALA A 46 -8.00 12.02 20.25
CA ALA A 46 -9.19 11.23 19.96
C ALA A 46 -10.41 12.10 19.67
N SER A 47 -11.24 11.68 18.74
CA SER A 47 -12.48 12.38 18.35
C SER A 47 -13.67 11.44 18.37
N ASP A 48 -14.83 11.95 18.78
CA ASP A 48 -16.12 11.30 18.65
C ASP A 48 -16.74 11.50 17.26
N ASN A 49 -16.19 12.41 16.47
CA ASN A 49 -16.64 12.68 15.12
C ASN A 49 -16.14 11.58 14.17
N TRP A 50 -17.08 10.82 13.63
CA TRP A 50 -16.82 9.72 12.71
C TRP A 50 -16.07 10.12 11.42
N LYS A 51 -16.02 11.43 11.06
CA LYS A 51 -15.27 11.98 9.91
C LYS A 51 -13.80 12.25 10.22
N ARG A 52 -13.34 12.08 11.45
CA ARG A 52 -11.96 12.39 11.83
C ARG A 52 -11.05 11.15 11.75
N PRO A 53 -9.81 11.32 11.28
CA PRO A 53 -8.85 10.21 11.17
C PRO A 53 -8.67 9.40 12.46
N SER A 54 -8.59 10.07 13.62
CA SER A 54 -8.45 9.39 14.91
C SER A 54 -9.62 8.44 15.21
N PHE A 55 -10.84 8.78 14.79
CA PHE A 55 -11.99 7.90 14.98
C PHE A 55 -11.87 6.59 14.18
N TYR A 56 -11.48 6.68 12.90
CA TYR A 56 -11.34 5.47 12.06
C TYR A 56 -10.20 4.58 12.52
N VAL A 57 -9.07 5.18 12.91
CA VAL A 57 -7.91 4.42 13.37
C VAL A 57 -8.26 3.71 14.68
N MET A 58 -8.91 4.40 15.63
CA MET A 58 -9.38 3.77 16.88
C MET A 58 -10.36 2.62 16.58
N LYS A 59 -11.36 2.85 15.73
CA LYS A 59 -12.35 1.82 15.36
C LYS A 59 -11.68 0.59 14.75
N TYR A 60 -10.74 0.82 13.86
CA TYR A 60 -9.97 -0.25 13.22
C TYR A 60 -9.15 -1.05 14.23
N LEU A 61 -8.34 -0.37 15.04
CA LEU A 61 -7.46 -1.02 16.00
C LEU A 61 -8.23 -1.80 17.06
N LEU A 62 -9.40 -1.28 17.50
CA LEU A 62 -10.33 -2.02 18.36
C LEU A 62 -10.79 -3.33 17.68
N SER A 63 -11.12 -3.29 16.40
CA SER A 63 -11.54 -4.49 15.65
C SER A 63 -10.41 -5.51 15.47
N GLN A 64 -9.15 -5.07 15.60
CA GLN A 64 -7.96 -5.95 15.59
C GLN A 64 -7.61 -6.52 16.96
N GLY A 65 -8.39 -6.21 17.99
CA GLY A 65 -8.20 -6.71 19.34
C GLY A 65 -7.26 -5.88 20.21
N TYR A 66 -6.83 -4.70 19.74
CA TYR A 66 -6.11 -3.76 20.59
C TYR A 66 -7.04 -3.13 21.62
N GLN A 67 -6.54 -2.90 22.82
CA GLN A 67 -7.22 -2.11 23.82
C GLN A 67 -6.92 -0.63 23.56
N ILE A 68 -7.93 0.12 23.12
CA ILE A 68 -7.80 1.53 22.76
C ILE A 68 -8.27 2.39 23.91
N ILE A 69 -7.51 3.43 24.22
CA ILE A 69 -7.82 4.40 25.27
C ILE A 69 -7.82 5.79 24.63
N PRO A 70 -9.00 6.37 24.37
CA PRO A 70 -9.11 7.71 23.85
C PRO A 70 -8.61 8.74 24.87
N VAL A 71 -7.82 9.73 24.40
CA VAL A 71 -7.36 10.85 25.22
C VAL A 71 -7.66 12.17 24.52
N ASN A 72 -8.53 12.97 25.13
CA ASN A 72 -8.88 14.32 24.66
C ASN A 72 -9.46 15.14 25.82
N PRO A 73 -8.82 16.25 26.22
CA PRO A 73 -9.31 17.09 27.32
C PRO A 73 -10.75 17.60 27.12
N ARG A 74 -11.18 17.83 25.87
CA ARG A 74 -12.53 18.34 25.56
C ARG A 74 -13.62 17.28 25.65
N LEU A 75 -13.24 16.00 25.62
CA LEU A 75 -14.15 14.86 25.61
C LEU A 75 -13.97 13.98 26.85
N ALA A 76 -13.20 14.45 27.83
CA ALA A 76 -12.92 13.73 29.08
C ALA A 76 -14.22 13.29 29.78
N GLY A 77 -14.27 12.02 30.19
CA GLY A 77 -15.45 11.40 30.80
C GLY A 77 -16.54 10.94 29.83
N GLN A 78 -16.44 11.32 28.55
CA GLN A 78 -17.37 10.82 27.53
C GLN A 78 -16.92 9.44 27.00
N THR A 79 -17.84 8.77 26.32
CA THR A 79 -17.57 7.46 25.71
C THR A 79 -17.39 7.61 24.20
N ILE A 80 -16.25 7.14 23.67
CA ILE A 80 -15.96 7.09 22.24
C ILE A 80 -15.74 5.62 21.85
N LEU A 81 -16.53 5.10 20.92
CA LEU A 81 -16.49 3.69 20.50
C LEU A 81 -16.57 2.69 21.67
N GLY A 82 -17.36 3.01 22.70
CA GLY A 82 -17.49 2.17 23.89
C GLY A 82 -16.34 2.29 24.90
N GLN A 83 -15.36 3.17 24.65
CA GLN A 83 -14.20 3.40 25.52
C GLN A 83 -14.31 4.73 26.22
N THR A 84 -14.00 4.78 27.55
CA THR A 84 -13.97 6.03 28.30
C THR A 84 -12.83 6.92 27.84
N CYS A 85 -13.12 8.18 27.50
CA CYS A 85 -12.11 9.17 27.13
C CYS A 85 -11.50 9.83 28.36
N PHE A 86 -10.18 9.86 28.44
CA PHE A 86 -9.42 10.50 29.52
C PHE A 86 -9.00 11.92 29.15
N GLU A 87 -8.72 12.74 30.15
CA GLU A 87 -8.25 14.12 29.96
C GLU A 87 -6.80 14.14 29.50
N SER A 88 -5.94 13.36 30.14
CA SER A 88 -4.52 13.26 29.85
C SER A 88 -4.00 11.82 29.97
N LEU A 89 -2.76 11.57 29.55
CA LEU A 89 -2.11 10.27 29.72
C LEU A 89 -1.93 9.89 31.19
N ALA A 90 -1.71 10.88 32.07
CA ALA A 90 -1.52 10.66 33.50
C ALA A 90 -2.77 10.15 34.23
N ASP A 91 -3.96 10.39 33.67
CA ASP A 91 -5.24 9.97 34.26
C ASP A 91 -5.59 8.50 33.93
N ILE A 92 -4.82 7.85 33.08
CA ILE A 92 -5.10 6.48 32.65
C ILE A 92 -4.61 5.51 33.75
N PRO A 93 -5.52 4.67 34.33
CA PRO A 93 -5.19 3.84 35.48
C PRO A 93 -4.38 2.58 35.14
N GLN A 94 -4.13 2.31 33.86
CA GLN A 94 -3.48 1.08 33.36
C GLN A 94 -2.23 1.40 32.56
N GLN A 95 -1.37 0.39 32.40
CA GLN A 95 -0.15 0.52 31.62
C GLN A 95 -0.47 0.66 30.12
N ILE A 96 0.23 1.56 29.46
CA ILE A 96 0.13 1.84 28.03
C ILE A 96 1.38 1.29 27.34
N ASP A 97 1.19 0.51 26.27
CA ASP A 97 2.30 0.05 25.45
C ASP A 97 2.68 1.08 24.38
N MET A 98 1.69 1.70 23.74
CA MET A 98 1.88 2.65 22.63
C MET A 98 1.07 3.93 22.83
N VAL A 99 1.69 5.08 22.53
CA VAL A 99 1.01 6.39 22.44
C VAL A 99 0.93 6.79 20.96
N ASP A 100 -0.29 6.80 20.39
CA ASP A 100 -0.58 7.18 19.01
C ASP A 100 -1.08 8.63 18.94
N ILE A 101 -0.37 9.50 18.19
CA ILE A 101 -0.48 10.97 18.28
C ILE A 101 -1.17 11.54 17.04
N PHE A 102 -2.37 12.13 17.25
CA PHE A 102 -3.15 12.90 16.27
C PHE A 102 -3.12 14.41 16.60
N ARG A 103 -1.98 14.93 16.99
CA ARG A 103 -1.79 16.33 17.31
C ARG A 103 -0.70 16.93 16.44
N PRO A 104 -0.72 18.27 16.18
CA PRO A 104 0.33 18.92 15.42
C PRO A 104 1.74 18.59 15.95
N ALA A 105 2.73 18.62 15.06
CA ALA A 105 4.13 18.34 15.42
C ALA A 105 4.67 19.23 16.56
N SER A 106 4.13 20.45 16.69
CA SER A 106 4.45 21.37 17.80
C SER A 106 4.09 20.84 19.18
N ASP A 107 3.07 19.98 19.27
CA ASP A 107 2.58 19.44 20.54
C ASP A 107 3.34 18.15 20.93
N CYS A 108 4.05 17.54 19.98
CA CYS A 108 4.70 16.23 20.17
C CYS A 108 5.75 16.22 21.29
N PRO A 109 6.60 17.24 21.50
CA PRO A 109 7.58 17.20 22.59
C PRO A 109 6.92 17.03 23.96
N ASP A 110 5.86 17.77 24.26
CA ASP A 110 5.16 17.69 25.55
C ASP A 110 4.42 16.34 25.71
N ILE A 111 3.87 15.80 24.62
CA ILE A 111 3.21 14.50 24.62
C ILE A 111 4.21 13.38 24.85
N VAL A 112 5.41 13.48 24.27
CA VAL A 112 6.49 12.50 24.45
C VAL A 112 6.98 12.50 25.91
N GLU A 113 7.13 13.64 26.57
CA GLU A 113 7.48 13.70 27.98
C GLU A 113 6.41 13.00 28.85
N GLN A 114 5.13 13.17 28.52
CA GLN A 114 4.05 12.45 29.19
C GLN A 114 4.14 10.94 28.92
N ALA A 115 4.41 10.52 27.68
CA ALA A 115 4.56 9.11 27.32
C ALA A 115 5.73 8.44 28.08
N ILE A 116 6.85 9.15 28.22
CA ILE A 116 8.00 8.72 29.03
C ILE A 116 7.59 8.56 30.49
N SER A 117 6.89 9.54 31.06
CA SER A 117 6.50 9.56 32.46
C SER A 117 5.58 8.41 32.86
N ILE A 118 4.73 7.94 31.96
CA ILE A 118 3.82 6.79 32.18
C ILE A 118 4.46 5.44 31.83
N GLY A 119 5.71 5.43 31.36
CA GLY A 119 6.44 4.21 30.98
C GLY A 119 5.91 3.54 29.73
N ALA A 120 5.43 4.30 28.74
CA ALA A 120 5.09 3.77 27.43
C ALA A 120 6.32 3.17 26.74
N LYS A 121 6.11 2.20 25.85
CA LYS A 121 7.20 1.54 25.12
C LYS A 121 7.43 2.17 23.75
N THR A 122 6.36 2.68 23.14
CA THR A 122 6.39 3.20 21.78
C THR A 122 5.63 4.52 21.69
N VAL A 123 6.19 5.47 20.93
CA VAL A 123 5.52 6.67 20.47
C VAL A 123 5.32 6.57 18.95
N TRP A 124 4.08 6.79 18.52
CA TRP A 124 3.70 6.74 17.11
C TRP A 124 3.12 8.08 16.67
N MET A 125 3.79 8.76 15.75
CA MET A 125 3.33 10.02 15.15
C MET A 125 2.69 9.72 13.81
N GLN A 126 1.45 10.15 13.65
CA GLN A 126 0.62 9.87 12.48
C GLN A 126 1.17 10.53 11.19
N ILE A 127 0.61 10.13 10.03
CA ILE A 127 0.95 10.70 8.73
C ILE A 127 0.91 12.23 8.78
N GLY A 128 1.96 12.86 8.23
CA GLY A 128 2.14 14.30 8.24
C GLY A 128 2.63 14.88 9.58
N ILE A 129 2.90 14.03 10.59
CA ILE A 129 3.42 14.46 11.89
C ILE A 129 4.87 13.98 12.04
N VAL A 130 5.80 14.93 11.89
CA VAL A 130 7.24 14.70 12.03
C VAL A 130 7.78 15.72 13.06
N SER A 131 8.43 15.21 14.11
CA SER A 131 9.08 16.04 15.14
C SER A 131 10.37 15.38 15.59
N GLU A 132 11.48 15.80 15.00
CA GLU A 132 12.82 15.28 15.30
C GLU A 132 13.20 15.50 16.79
N VAL A 133 12.78 16.63 17.35
CA VAL A 133 13.01 16.95 18.77
C VAL A 133 12.30 15.92 19.66
N ALA A 134 11.04 15.64 19.38
CA ALA A 134 10.27 14.65 20.13
C ALA A 134 10.82 13.23 19.92
N ALA A 135 11.23 12.90 18.69
CA ALA A 135 11.80 11.60 18.35
C ALA A 135 13.12 11.35 19.07
N SER A 136 14.05 12.31 19.03
CA SER A 136 15.33 12.20 19.76
C SER A 136 15.10 12.00 21.25
N ARG A 137 14.19 12.75 21.85
CA ARG A 137 13.86 12.68 23.26
C ARG A 137 13.27 11.33 23.67
N ALA A 138 12.34 10.79 22.84
CA ALA A 138 11.77 9.46 23.08
C ALA A 138 12.83 8.35 22.97
N THR A 139 13.70 8.43 21.95
CA THR A 139 14.79 7.47 21.72
C THR A 139 15.81 7.50 22.86
N GLU A 140 16.20 8.68 23.33
CA GLU A 140 17.09 8.84 24.49
C GLU A 140 16.52 8.21 25.78
N ALA A 141 15.20 8.23 25.91
CA ALA A 141 14.49 7.59 27.01
C ALA A 141 14.24 6.09 26.80
N GLY A 142 14.67 5.53 25.66
CA GLY A 142 14.56 4.10 25.34
C GLY A 142 13.23 3.66 24.77
N LEU A 143 12.41 4.58 24.23
CA LEU A 143 11.16 4.27 23.54
C LEU A 143 11.43 3.99 22.05
N ASP A 144 10.66 3.07 21.49
CA ASP A 144 10.55 2.97 20.04
C ASP A 144 9.79 4.17 19.47
N VAL A 145 10.24 4.70 18.34
CA VAL A 145 9.62 5.86 17.70
C VAL A 145 9.27 5.54 16.26
N ILE A 146 8.03 5.81 15.89
CA ILE A 146 7.56 5.77 14.50
C ILE A 146 7.01 7.15 14.15
N MET A 147 7.40 7.71 13.01
CA MET A 147 6.92 9.00 12.51
C MET A 147 6.35 8.86 11.10
N ASP A 148 5.45 9.79 10.76
CA ASP A 148 4.85 9.89 9.41
C ASP A 148 4.22 8.58 8.91
N LYS A 149 3.64 7.81 9.80
CA LYS A 149 3.00 6.53 9.48
C LYS A 149 1.68 6.35 10.24
N CYS A 150 0.74 5.60 9.65
CA CYS A 150 -0.53 5.29 10.30
C CYS A 150 -0.52 3.84 10.80
N PRO A 151 -0.73 3.56 12.10
CA PRO A 151 -0.70 2.20 12.62
C PRO A 151 -1.79 1.30 11.98
N LYS A 152 -2.92 1.87 11.56
CA LYS A 152 -3.93 1.15 10.78
C LYS A 152 -3.35 0.68 9.45
N ILE A 153 -2.69 1.57 8.69
CA ILE A 153 -2.13 1.28 7.37
C ILE A 153 -0.99 0.26 7.51
N GLU A 154 -0.07 0.51 8.44
CA GLU A 154 1.07 -0.37 8.65
C GLU A 154 0.62 -1.76 9.15
N HIS A 155 -0.31 -1.82 10.09
CA HIS A 155 -0.90 -3.08 10.54
C HIS A 155 -1.54 -3.83 9.37
N THR A 156 -2.32 -3.13 8.54
CA THR A 156 -2.97 -3.73 7.36
C THR A 156 -1.92 -4.21 6.37
N ARG A 157 -0.93 -3.39 6.05
CA ARG A 157 0.15 -3.70 5.11
C ARG A 157 0.97 -4.90 5.56
N LEU A 158 1.41 -4.89 6.80
CA LEU A 158 2.28 -5.93 7.37
C LEU A 158 1.52 -7.20 7.74
N SER A 159 0.23 -7.14 8.01
CA SER A 159 -0.60 -8.33 8.22
C SER A 159 -1.02 -9.02 6.92
N GLY A 160 -0.58 -8.53 5.78
CA GLY A 160 -0.94 -9.07 4.47
C GLY A 160 -2.38 -8.79 4.05
N LEU A 161 -3.06 -7.88 4.74
CA LEU A 161 -4.45 -7.52 4.44
C LEU A 161 -4.56 -6.54 3.27
N LEU A 162 -3.48 -5.82 2.94
CA LEU A 162 -3.42 -4.90 1.81
C LEU A 162 -3.49 -5.56 0.45
N GLY A 163 -2.90 -6.74 0.31
CA GLY A 163 -2.97 -7.50 -0.93
C GLY A 163 -4.36 -8.02 -1.26
N LEU A 164 -5.33 -7.79 -0.38
CA LEU A 164 -6.74 -8.08 -0.62
C LEU A 164 -7.45 -6.93 -1.34
N GLY A 165 -6.69 -6.16 -2.13
CA GLY A 165 -7.24 -5.16 -3.02
C GLY A 165 -7.86 -3.96 -2.32
N GLY A 166 -7.22 -3.43 -1.30
CA GLY A 166 -7.74 -2.29 -0.54
C GLY A 166 -9.01 -2.58 0.28
N PHE A 167 -9.71 -3.66 -0.06
CA PHE A 167 -10.94 -4.13 0.60
C PHE A 167 -10.69 -5.49 1.22
N ALA A 168 -9.75 -5.56 2.11
CA ALA A 168 -9.27 -6.81 2.68
C ALA A 168 -10.39 -7.65 3.28
N SER A 169 -10.58 -8.81 2.69
CA SER A 169 -11.56 -9.80 3.11
C SER A 169 -11.22 -10.55 4.40
N GLY A 170 -10.02 -10.38 4.94
CA GLY A 170 -9.59 -11.05 6.18
C GLY A 170 -10.43 -10.70 7.41
N PHE A 171 -11.26 -9.65 7.32
CA PHE A 171 -12.14 -9.20 8.40
C PHE A 171 -13.42 -9.99 8.57
N LEU A 172 -13.93 -10.60 7.51
CA LEU A 172 -15.22 -11.32 7.57
C LEU A 172 -15.14 -12.64 8.34
N SER A 173 -13.94 -13.19 8.52
CA SER A 173 -13.78 -14.42 9.32
C SER A 173 -13.81 -14.17 10.83
N SER A 174 -13.65 -12.93 11.30
CA SER A 174 -13.64 -12.61 12.72
C SER A 174 -15.02 -12.30 13.31
N LEU A 175 -16.06 -12.17 12.48
CA LEU A 175 -17.41 -11.78 12.88
C LEU A 175 -18.39 -12.95 12.92
N ARG A 176 -17.93 -14.19 12.85
CA ARG A 176 -18.79 -15.33 13.20
C ARG A 176 -19.03 -15.33 14.72
N PRO A 177 -20.29 -15.58 15.18
CA PRO A 177 -20.52 -15.87 16.59
C PRO A 177 -19.54 -16.95 17.01
N ALA A 178 -18.87 -16.73 18.14
CA ALA A 178 -17.81 -17.59 18.63
C ALA A 178 -18.23 -19.06 18.55
N ALA A 179 -17.63 -19.79 17.63
CA ALA A 179 -17.49 -21.22 17.83
C ALA A 179 -16.76 -21.40 19.18
N PRO A 180 -17.12 -22.38 20.00
CA PRO A 180 -16.47 -22.60 21.29
C PRO A 180 -14.96 -22.60 21.06
N PRO A 181 -14.16 -21.98 21.98
CA PRO A 181 -12.76 -21.80 21.77
C PRO A 181 -12.10 -23.14 21.48
N VAL A 182 -11.77 -23.38 20.25
CA VAL A 182 -10.76 -24.38 19.92
C VAL A 182 -9.50 -23.86 20.59
N PRO A 183 -8.88 -24.61 21.52
CA PRO A 183 -7.66 -24.17 22.17
C PRO A 183 -6.70 -23.75 21.08
N PRO A 184 -6.02 -22.59 21.22
CA PRO A 184 -5.13 -22.11 20.19
C PRO A 184 -4.09 -23.20 19.95
N ALA A 185 -4.22 -23.89 18.85
CA ALA A 185 -3.07 -24.61 18.33
C ALA A 185 -1.99 -23.53 18.26
N LYS A 186 -0.88 -23.73 18.96
CA LYS A 186 0.35 -22.92 18.85
C LYS A 186 0.83 -23.01 17.41
N ARG A 187 0.15 -22.31 16.53
CA ARG A 187 0.58 -22.00 15.20
C ARG A 187 0.82 -20.51 15.25
N ASP A 188 2.06 -20.18 15.61
CA ASP A 188 2.59 -18.88 15.32
C ASP A 188 2.32 -18.66 13.83
N GLY A 189 1.22 -17.98 13.51
CA GLY A 189 0.93 -17.47 12.20
C GLY A 189 1.90 -16.32 11.95
N GLY A 190 3.20 -16.62 12.00
CA GLY A 190 4.25 -15.67 11.72
C GLY A 190 3.96 -15.06 10.37
N LEU A 191 3.92 -13.74 10.32
CA LEU A 191 4.02 -13.00 9.09
C LEU A 191 5.26 -13.53 8.37
N PHE A 192 5.07 -14.17 7.22
CA PHE A 192 6.18 -14.62 6.41
C PHE A 192 6.83 -13.40 5.77
N PHE A 193 7.87 -12.90 6.41
CA PHE A 193 8.75 -11.92 5.81
C PHE A 193 9.82 -12.67 5.03
N SER A 194 9.66 -12.73 3.75
CA SER A 194 10.69 -13.19 2.84
C SER A 194 10.73 -12.23 1.67
N ASP A 195 11.90 -11.78 1.33
CA ASP A 195 12.22 -11.01 0.13
C ASP A 195 12.59 -11.92 -1.07
N LYS A 196 12.63 -13.25 -0.82
CA LYS A 196 13.02 -14.21 -1.85
C LYS A 196 11.86 -14.49 -2.81
N PRO A 197 12.04 -14.24 -4.12
CA PRO A 197 10.99 -14.45 -5.12
C PRO A 197 10.41 -15.86 -5.10
N GLU A 198 11.22 -16.88 -4.83
CA GLU A 198 10.79 -18.28 -4.76
C GLU A 198 9.80 -18.51 -3.61
N THR A 199 10.02 -17.87 -2.47
CA THR A 199 9.12 -17.96 -1.33
C THR A 199 7.86 -17.13 -1.57
N LEU A 200 8.01 -15.92 -2.09
CA LEU A 200 6.89 -15.02 -2.39
C LEU A 200 5.96 -15.62 -3.44
N SER A 201 6.50 -16.24 -4.48
CA SER A 201 5.70 -16.85 -5.57
C SER A 201 4.78 -17.98 -5.08
N ILE A 202 5.12 -18.63 -3.97
CA ILE A 202 4.34 -19.73 -3.38
C ILE A 202 3.44 -19.25 -2.25
N HIS A 203 3.96 -18.40 -1.36
CA HIS A 203 3.34 -18.13 -0.06
C HIS A 203 2.73 -16.75 0.09
N ALA A 204 3.16 -15.73 -0.68
CA ALA A 204 2.62 -14.39 -0.55
C ALA A 204 1.10 -14.38 -0.82
N GLY A 205 0.36 -13.68 0.03
CA GLY A 205 -1.10 -13.60 -0.04
C GLY A 205 -1.86 -14.83 0.44
N ALA A 206 -1.23 -16.00 0.51
CA ALA A 206 -1.90 -17.24 0.89
C ALA A 206 -1.70 -17.55 2.38
N ARG A 207 -2.82 -17.77 3.08
CA ARG A 207 -2.85 -18.32 4.44
C ARG A 207 -3.73 -19.56 4.47
N PRO A 208 -3.46 -20.52 5.37
CA PRO A 208 -4.41 -21.60 5.59
C PRO A 208 -5.79 -21.02 5.92
N ASP A 209 -6.83 -21.55 5.28
CA ASP A 209 -8.21 -21.12 5.52
C ASP A 209 -8.58 -21.27 7.00
N ALA A 210 -9.09 -20.21 7.61
CA ALA A 210 -9.36 -20.17 9.04
C ALA A 210 -10.48 -21.13 9.47
N ALA A 211 -11.43 -21.43 8.57
CA ALA A 211 -12.57 -22.28 8.86
C ALA A 211 -12.25 -23.78 8.69
N THR A 212 -11.43 -24.13 7.71
CA THR A 212 -11.19 -25.53 7.31
C THR A 212 -9.74 -25.96 7.49
N GLY A 213 -8.80 -25.02 7.63
CA GLY A 213 -7.36 -25.29 7.64
C GLY A 213 -6.81 -25.64 6.25
N ALA A 214 -7.55 -25.45 5.18
CA ALA A 214 -7.11 -25.75 3.82
C ALA A 214 -5.83 -24.96 3.47
N ARG A 215 -4.81 -25.67 2.98
CA ARG A 215 -3.54 -25.05 2.57
C ARG A 215 -3.63 -24.39 1.20
N GLN A 216 -4.40 -24.96 0.31
CA GLN A 216 -4.67 -24.40 -1.00
C GLN A 216 -5.66 -23.24 -0.87
N VAL A 217 -5.49 -22.21 -1.69
CA VAL A 217 -6.40 -21.07 -1.72
C VAL A 217 -7.80 -21.54 -2.12
N PRO A 218 -8.82 -21.33 -1.27
CA PRO A 218 -10.19 -21.66 -1.65
C PRO A 218 -10.66 -20.83 -2.85
N VAL A 219 -11.44 -21.43 -3.73
CA VAL A 219 -12.06 -20.73 -4.85
C VAL A 219 -13.45 -20.23 -4.43
N TYR A 220 -13.56 -18.90 -4.24
CA TYR A 220 -14.83 -18.25 -3.91
C TYR A 220 -15.58 -17.86 -5.19
N HIS A 221 -16.32 -18.80 -5.73
CA HIS A 221 -17.14 -18.59 -6.93
C HIS A 221 -18.50 -17.98 -6.53
N THR A 222 -18.49 -16.71 -6.16
CA THR A 222 -19.67 -15.95 -5.73
C THR A 222 -19.64 -14.52 -6.25
N ALA A 223 -20.82 -13.97 -6.55
CA ALA A 223 -20.97 -12.58 -6.96
C ALA A 223 -21.06 -11.62 -5.76
N ALA A 224 -21.72 -12.05 -4.66
CA ALA A 224 -22.00 -11.17 -3.53
C ALA A 224 -21.66 -11.86 -2.21
N PHE A 225 -21.43 -11.03 -1.20
CA PHE A 225 -21.13 -11.45 0.17
C PHE A 225 -22.19 -10.93 1.12
N ALA A 226 -22.54 -11.72 2.15
CA ALA A 226 -23.52 -11.32 3.15
C ALA A 226 -22.91 -10.32 4.14
N PHE A 227 -23.73 -9.39 4.60
CA PHE A 227 -23.39 -8.45 5.66
C PHE A 227 -24.00 -8.94 6.99
N ASP A 228 -23.36 -8.60 8.11
CA ASP A 228 -23.89 -8.95 9.44
C ASP A 228 -25.16 -8.17 9.77
N ASN A 229 -25.19 -6.89 9.36
CA ASN A 229 -26.28 -5.95 9.55
C ASN A 229 -26.13 -4.74 8.61
N THR A 230 -27.08 -3.81 8.68
CA THR A 230 -27.07 -2.59 7.83
C THR A 230 -25.92 -1.65 8.13
N ASP A 231 -25.46 -1.56 9.38
CA ASP A 231 -24.33 -0.69 9.76
C ASP A 231 -23.01 -1.25 9.22
N HIS A 232 -22.88 -2.58 9.24
CA HIS A 232 -21.76 -3.26 8.60
C HIS A 232 -21.75 -2.98 7.09
N ALA A 233 -22.90 -3.12 6.42
CA ALA A 233 -22.99 -2.81 5.00
C ALA A 233 -22.60 -1.34 4.72
N ALA A 234 -23.18 -0.39 5.46
CA ALA A 234 -22.87 1.04 5.30
C ALA A 234 -21.39 1.32 5.46
N SER A 235 -20.73 0.76 6.48
CA SER A 235 -19.31 0.98 6.74
C SER A 235 -18.39 0.43 5.65
N LEU A 236 -18.80 -0.62 4.94
CA LEU A 236 -18.08 -1.15 3.80
C LEU A 236 -18.24 -0.25 2.56
N TYR A 237 -19.48 0.16 2.27
CA TYR A 237 -19.74 1.06 1.13
C TYR A 237 -19.11 2.44 1.30
N ASP A 238 -19.04 2.94 2.54
CA ASP A 238 -18.41 4.20 2.88
C ASP A 238 -16.87 4.10 3.02
N LEU A 239 -16.27 2.95 2.68
CA LEU A 239 -14.83 2.68 2.78
C LEU A 239 -14.25 2.89 4.20
N GLN A 240 -15.10 2.78 5.24
CA GLN A 240 -14.68 2.96 6.63
C GLN A 240 -13.97 1.72 7.20
N GLN A 241 -14.21 0.56 6.60
CA GLN A 241 -13.54 -0.70 6.92
C GLN A 241 -13.35 -1.54 5.66
N PRO A 242 -12.30 -2.36 5.62
CA PRO A 242 -12.11 -3.31 4.53
C PRO A 242 -13.09 -4.49 4.64
N GLY A 243 -13.49 -5.05 3.50
CA GLY A 243 -14.35 -6.23 3.46
C GLY A 243 -14.80 -6.58 2.04
N ASN A 244 -15.46 -7.72 1.90
CA ASN A 244 -16.04 -8.13 0.62
C ASN A 244 -17.49 -7.66 0.53
N ILE A 245 -17.80 -7.02 -0.59
CA ILE A 245 -19.15 -6.55 -0.92
C ILE A 245 -19.67 -7.35 -2.11
N TYR A 246 -18.91 -7.29 -3.19
CA TYR A 246 -19.27 -7.86 -4.48
C TYR A 246 -18.02 -8.36 -5.21
N GLY A 247 -18.10 -9.52 -5.84
CA GLY A 247 -16.94 -10.21 -6.43
C GLY A 247 -16.21 -9.44 -7.54
N ARG A 248 -16.83 -8.40 -8.11
CA ARG A 248 -16.20 -7.50 -9.08
C ARG A 248 -15.22 -6.53 -8.40
N LEU A 249 -15.56 -6.04 -7.20
CA LEU A 249 -14.74 -5.10 -6.44
C LEU A 249 -13.62 -5.83 -5.68
N SER A 250 -13.99 -6.95 -5.04
CA SER A 250 -13.07 -7.73 -4.22
C SER A 250 -13.53 -9.18 -4.12
N ASN A 251 -12.59 -10.11 -4.19
CA ASN A 251 -12.86 -11.53 -4.02
C ASN A 251 -11.67 -12.19 -3.30
N PRO A 252 -11.88 -13.00 -2.26
CA PRO A 252 -10.78 -13.60 -1.50
C PRO A 252 -9.78 -14.41 -2.34
N THR A 253 -10.25 -15.05 -3.42
CA THR A 253 -9.38 -15.80 -4.34
C THR A 253 -8.49 -14.85 -5.15
N THR A 254 -9.08 -13.79 -5.73
CA THR A 254 -8.36 -12.79 -6.51
C THR A 254 -7.36 -12.03 -5.65
N ALA A 255 -7.76 -11.69 -4.43
CA ALA A 255 -6.94 -10.97 -3.47
C ALA A 255 -5.61 -11.66 -3.15
N VAL A 256 -5.57 -13.00 -3.18
CA VAL A 256 -4.29 -13.72 -3.02
C VAL A 256 -3.33 -13.45 -4.18
N LEU A 257 -3.86 -13.39 -5.41
CA LEU A 257 -3.04 -13.05 -6.58
C LEU A 257 -2.54 -11.60 -6.51
N GLU A 258 -3.41 -10.67 -6.14
CA GLU A 258 -3.08 -9.25 -5.97
C GLU A 258 -1.94 -9.07 -4.97
N GLN A 259 -2.05 -9.67 -3.79
CA GLN A 259 -1.00 -9.62 -2.79
C GLN A 259 0.30 -10.27 -3.27
N ARG A 260 0.21 -11.38 -4.00
CA ARG A 260 1.39 -12.08 -4.51
C ARG A 260 2.14 -11.24 -5.53
N LEU A 261 1.43 -10.62 -6.48
CA LEU A 261 2.04 -9.75 -7.48
C LEU A 261 2.63 -8.49 -6.83
N ALA A 262 1.89 -7.84 -5.94
CA ALA A 262 2.42 -6.70 -5.18
C ALA A 262 3.70 -7.08 -4.42
N SER A 263 3.71 -8.25 -3.75
CA SER A 263 4.91 -8.72 -3.02
C SER A 263 6.08 -9.01 -3.93
N LEU A 264 5.86 -9.59 -5.11
CA LEU A 264 6.91 -9.92 -6.07
C LEU A 264 7.55 -8.68 -6.69
N ASP A 265 6.74 -7.63 -6.94
CA ASP A 265 7.21 -6.34 -7.44
C ASP A 265 7.68 -5.39 -6.31
N SER A 266 7.63 -5.84 -5.05
CA SER A 266 7.84 -4.96 -3.89
C SER A 266 6.88 -3.75 -3.86
N GLY A 267 5.71 -3.87 -4.50
CA GLY A 267 4.67 -2.86 -4.56
C GLY A 267 3.85 -2.79 -3.28
N ILE A 268 3.03 -1.73 -3.17
CA ILE A 268 2.18 -1.49 -1.99
C ILE A 268 0.78 -2.08 -2.14
N GLY A 269 0.34 -2.36 -3.37
CA GLY A 269 -0.94 -2.97 -3.64
C GLY A 269 -1.10 -3.35 -5.11
N ALA A 270 -2.10 -4.17 -5.41
CA ALA A 270 -2.43 -4.55 -6.77
C ALA A 270 -3.95 -4.65 -6.97
N CYS A 271 -4.37 -4.59 -8.24
CA CYS A 271 -5.73 -4.75 -8.69
C CYS A 271 -5.75 -5.72 -9.87
N CYS A 272 -6.46 -6.86 -9.75
CA CYS A 272 -6.58 -7.87 -10.78
C CYS A 272 -7.87 -7.72 -11.59
N VAL A 273 -7.76 -7.97 -12.87
CA VAL A 273 -8.85 -7.81 -13.87
C VAL A 273 -8.86 -8.94 -14.89
N GLY A 274 -9.86 -8.96 -15.77
CA GLY A 274 -10.10 -10.06 -16.71
C GLY A 274 -9.12 -10.17 -17.89
N SER A 275 -8.27 -9.16 -18.15
CA SER A 275 -7.27 -9.19 -19.24
C SER A 275 -6.21 -8.11 -19.07
N GLY A 276 -5.08 -8.22 -19.79
CA GLY A 276 -4.06 -7.18 -19.86
C GLY A 276 -4.59 -5.83 -20.39
N HIS A 277 -5.45 -5.85 -21.41
CA HIS A 277 -6.10 -4.63 -21.91
C HIS A 277 -7.05 -3.99 -20.89
N ALA A 278 -7.74 -4.80 -20.08
CA ALA A 278 -8.52 -4.28 -18.98
C ALA A 278 -7.61 -3.68 -17.89
N ALA A 279 -6.42 -4.26 -17.65
CA ALA A 279 -5.42 -3.68 -16.74
C ALA A 279 -4.94 -2.31 -17.22
N GLN A 280 -4.68 -2.15 -18.54
CA GLN A 280 -4.35 -0.84 -19.13
C GLN A 280 -5.48 0.17 -18.91
N MET A 281 -6.75 -0.24 -19.12
CA MET A 281 -7.90 0.64 -18.89
C MET A 281 -7.99 1.05 -17.42
N VAL A 282 -7.93 0.10 -16.49
CA VAL A 282 -8.03 0.36 -15.06
C VAL A 282 -6.87 1.23 -14.57
N ALA A 283 -5.65 0.97 -15.05
CA ALA A 283 -4.49 1.75 -14.65
C ALA A 283 -4.56 3.20 -15.13
N LEU A 284 -5.04 3.43 -16.34
CA LEU A 284 -5.00 4.75 -16.93
C LEU A 284 -6.23 5.60 -16.57
N TYR A 285 -7.37 4.97 -16.29
CA TYR A 285 -8.62 5.69 -16.02
C TYR A 285 -8.49 6.76 -14.92
N PRO A 286 -7.85 6.51 -13.76
CA PRO A 286 -7.68 7.52 -12.74
C PRO A 286 -6.76 8.68 -13.14
N LEU A 287 -5.89 8.45 -14.12
CA LEU A 287 -4.85 9.39 -14.55
C LEU A 287 -5.25 10.24 -15.75
N MET A 288 -6.31 9.85 -16.46
CA MET A 288 -6.69 10.45 -17.74
C MET A 288 -7.96 11.29 -17.59
N LYS A 289 -7.98 12.40 -18.26
CA LYS A 289 -9.15 13.27 -18.48
C LYS A 289 -9.28 13.58 -19.97
N PRO A 290 -10.42 14.09 -20.46
CA PRO A 290 -10.52 14.54 -21.84
C PRO A 290 -9.36 15.47 -22.21
N GLN A 291 -8.77 15.23 -23.39
CA GLN A 291 -7.58 15.92 -23.92
C GLN A 291 -6.24 15.52 -23.30
N ALA A 292 -6.24 14.74 -22.21
CA ALA A 292 -4.98 14.23 -21.67
C ALA A 292 -4.31 13.25 -22.63
N LYS A 293 -2.99 13.24 -22.62
CA LYS A 293 -2.15 12.55 -23.59
C LYS A 293 -1.27 11.50 -22.91
N ILE A 294 -1.32 10.29 -23.42
CA ILE A 294 -0.38 9.22 -23.08
C ILE A 294 0.88 9.43 -23.92
N ILE A 295 2.04 9.60 -23.30
CA ILE A 295 3.32 9.51 -24.00
C ILE A 295 3.71 8.04 -24.01
N ALA A 296 3.75 7.40 -25.17
CA ALA A 296 3.90 5.96 -25.27
C ALA A 296 5.06 5.55 -26.18
N SER A 297 5.74 4.45 -25.82
CA SER A 297 6.73 3.84 -26.70
C SER A 297 6.13 3.48 -28.06
N THR A 298 6.88 3.68 -29.14
CA THR A 298 6.55 3.13 -30.48
C THR A 298 6.65 1.61 -30.52
N ARG A 299 7.36 1.01 -29.54
CA ARG A 299 7.65 -0.43 -29.46
C ARG A 299 6.79 -1.06 -28.38
N LEU A 300 5.52 -1.31 -28.73
CA LEU A 300 4.53 -1.92 -27.86
C LEU A 300 3.85 -3.08 -28.58
N TYR A 301 3.22 -3.94 -27.80
CA TYR A 301 2.28 -4.92 -28.32
C TYR A 301 1.24 -4.26 -29.23
N GLY A 302 1.02 -4.84 -30.43
CA GLY A 302 0.14 -4.23 -31.42
C GLY A 302 -1.29 -3.94 -30.95
N GLY A 303 -1.81 -4.76 -30.01
CA GLY A 303 -3.08 -4.51 -29.35
C GLY A 303 -3.08 -3.25 -28.48
N SER A 304 -1.98 -2.97 -27.76
CA SER A 304 -1.82 -1.74 -26.97
C SER A 304 -1.75 -0.50 -27.85
N ILE A 305 -1.01 -0.58 -28.97
CA ILE A 305 -0.98 0.49 -29.97
C ILE A 305 -2.40 0.79 -30.48
N THR A 306 -3.16 -0.25 -30.83
CA THR A 306 -4.55 -0.11 -31.32
C THR A 306 -5.46 0.47 -30.22
N GLN A 307 -5.34 0.00 -28.99
CA GLN A 307 -6.14 0.49 -27.86
C GLN A 307 -5.90 1.98 -27.62
N PHE A 308 -4.65 2.42 -27.59
CA PHE A 308 -4.28 3.82 -27.36
C PHE A 308 -4.66 4.71 -28.54
N ALA A 309 -4.31 4.30 -29.76
CA ALA A 309 -4.51 5.11 -30.95
C ALA A 309 -5.98 5.28 -31.36
N PHE A 310 -6.83 4.28 -31.06
CA PHE A 310 -8.20 4.27 -31.60
C PHE A 310 -9.26 4.13 -30.49
N SER A 311 -9.10 3.19 -29.56
CA SER A 311 -10.15 2.91 -28.59
C SER A 311 -10.26 4.02 -27.54
N PHE A 312 -9.13 4.49 -27.03
CA PHE A 312 -9.07 5.53 -26.01
C PHE A 312 -9.46 6.92 -26.53
N LYS A 313 -9.32 7.18 -27.83
CA LYS A 313 -9.85 8.40 -28.44
C LYS A 313 -11.36 8.59 -28.26
N LYS A 314 -12.11 7.50 -28.08
CA LYS A 314 -13.56 7.56 -27.79
C LYS A 314 -13.85 8.19 -26.43
N PHE A 315 -12.89 8.19 -25.52
CA PHE A 315 -12.97 8.86 -24.21
C PHE A 315 -12.37 10.27 -24.25
N GLY A 316 -11.91 10.72 -25.41
CA GLY A 316 -11.20 12.00 -25.57
C GLY A 316 -9.75 11.95 -25.12
N TRP A 317 -9.19 10.77 -24.86
CA TRP A 317 -7.79 10.59 -24.54
C TRP A 317 -6.95 10.54 -25.81
N ASP A 318 -5.77 11.15 -25.78
CA ASP A 318 -4.86 11.16 -26.93
C ASP A 318 -3.58 10.36 -26.63
N VAL A 319 -2.77 10.10 -27.63
CA VAL A 319 -1.48 9.42 -27.51
C VAL A 319 -0.44 10.05 -28.41
N ALA A 320 0.77 10.23 -27.89
CA ALA A 320 1.98 10.54 -28.66
C ALA A 320 2.94 9.35 -28.56
N PHE A 321 3.18 8.72 -29.70
CA PHE A 321 4.17 7.65 -29.78
C PHE A 321 5.57 8.21 -29.98
N VAL A 322 6.52 7.75 -29.17
CA VAL A 322 7.92 8.21 -29.19
C VAL A 322 8.89 7.02 -29.16
N ASP A 323 10.01 7.13 -29.79
CA ASP A 323 11.10 6.15 -29.64
C ASP A 323 11.73 6.34 -28.26
N VAL A 324 11.47 5.40 -27.34
CA VAL A 324 11.95 5.47 -25.96
C VAL A 324 13.46 5.24 -25.81
N SER A 325 14.15 4.90 -26.88
CA SER A 325 15.63 4.84 -26.92
C SER A 325 16.26 6.22 -27.18
N ASP A 326 15.49 7.20 -27.61
CA ASP A 326 15.91 8.58 -27.82
C ASP A 326 15.46 9.46 -26.65
N ALA A 327 16.36 9.70 -25.70
CA ALA A 327 16.09 10.46 -24.50
C ALA A 327 15.60 11.90 -24.78
N ASP A 328 16.09 12.53 -25.84
CA ASP A 328 15.70 13.90 -26.17
C ASP A 328 14.31 13.96 -26.80
N ALA A 329 13.96 12.96 -27.62
CA ALA A 329 12.61 12.80 -28.13
C ALA A 329 11.59 12.53 -26.99
N VAL A 330 11.97 11.68 -26.00
CA VAL A 330 11.13 11.41 -24.83
C VAL A 330 10.94 12.69 -23.98
N LYS A 331 12.02 13.44 -23.71
CA LYS A 331 11.93 14.72 -22.98
C LYS A 331 10.99 15.70 -23.68
N ALA A 332 11.17 15.87 -24.99
CA ALA A 332 10.34 16.78 -25.78
C ALA A 332 8.85 16.37 -25.78
N ALA A 333 8.56 15.06 -25.84
CA ALA A 333 7.19 14.54 -25.75
C ALA A 333 6.59 14.72 -24.36
N CYS A 334 7.36 14.51 -23.30
CA CYS A 334 6.94 14.70 -21.90
C CYS A 334 6.79 16.17 -21.50
N ASP A 335 7.35 17.11 -22.28
CA ASP A 335 7.14 18.58 -22.10
C ASP A 335 5.78 19.05 -22.61
N ASP A 336 5.01 18.18 -23.27
CA ASP A 336 3.64 18.49 -23.71
C ASP A 336 2.76 18.81 -22.48
N PRO A 337 2.08 19.96 -22.43
CA PRO A 337 1.24 20.33 -21.27
C PRO A 337 0.08 19.38 -21.01
N ASP A 338 -0.36 18.63 -22.02
CA ASP A 338 -1.42 17.63 -21.90
C ASP A 338 -0.89 16.24 -21.56
N ALA A 339 0.44 16.05 -21.43
CA ALA A 339 1.02 14.77 -21.05
C ALA A 339 0.55 14.37 -19.64
N ALA A 340 -0.01 13.18 -19.51
CA ALA A 340 -0.48 12.64 -18.23
C ALA A 340 0.47 11.61 -17.64
N LEU A 341 1.11 10.81 -18.46
CA LEU A 341 1.98 9.72 -18.06
C LEU A 341 2.94 9.31 -19.19
N LEU A 342 4.01 8.58 -18.83
CA LEU A 342 4.89 7.90 -19.77
C LEU A 342 4.62 6.39 -19.72
N PHE A 343 4.40 5.74 -20.87
CA PHE A 343 4.08 4.33 -20.98
C PHE A 343 5.09 3.58 -21.82
N THR A 344 5.61 2.45 -21.33
CA THR A 344 6.48 1.55 -22.10
C THR A 344 6.25 0.08 -21.73
N GLU A 345 6.81 -0.83 -22.51
CA GLU A 345 7.02 -2.24 -22.15
C GLU A 345 8.45 -2.43 -21.68
N SER A 346 8.66 -3.22 -20.60
CA SER A 346 10.02 -3.54 -20.13
C SER A 346 10.81 -4.35 -21.17
N LEU A 347 10.13 -5.29 -21.80
CA LEU A 347 10.59 -6.09 -22.93
C LEU A 347 9.51 -6.08 -24.00
N ALA A 348 9.78 -5.39 -25.09
CA ALA A 348 8.79 -5.12 -26.14
C ALA A 348 8.41 -6.37 -26.95
N ASN A 349 7.13 -6.49 -27.24
CA ASN A 349 6.59 -7.52 -28.13
C ASN A 349 6.13 -6.85 -29.46
N PRO A 350 6.66 -7.22 -30.66
CA PRO A 350 7.40 -8.47 -30.93
C PRO A 350 8.91 -8.34 -31.06
N ASP A 351 9.48 -7.14 -31.03
CA ASP A 351 10.86 -6.91 -31.46
C ASP A 351 11.95 -7.25 -30.39
N GLY A 352 11.53 -7.53 -29.14
CA GLY A 352 12.44 -7.91 -28.07
C GLY A 352 13.30 -6.75 -27.54
N ASN A 353 12.97 -5.51 -27.85
CA ASN A 353 13.70 -4.35 -27.35
C ASN A 353 13.51 -4.20 -25.84
N ILE A 354 14.58 -3.89 -25.12
CA ILE A 354 14.57 -3.62 -23.67
C ILE A 354 14.58 -2.12 -23.47
N SER A 355 13.59 -1.62 -22.72
CA SER A 355 13.51 -0.21 -22.36
C SER A 355 14.47 0.13 -21.22
N ASP A 356 15.17 1.25 -21.34
CA ASP A 356 15.96 1.84 -20.24
C ASP A 356 14.99 2.51 -19.25
N LEU A 357 14.51 1.73 -18.28
CA LEU A 357 13.50 2.17 -17.32
C LEU A 357 14.01 3.27 -16.40
N GLU A 358 15.29 3.24 -16.00
CA GLU A 358 15.91 4.25 -15.14
C GLU A 358 15.90 5.61 -15.82
N MET A 359 16.40 5.68 -17.05
CA MET A 359 16.39 6.90 -17.86
C MET A 359 14.96 7.43 -18.08
N LEU A 360 14.00 6.53 -18.35
CA LEU A 360 12.61 6.91 -18.57
C LEU A 360 11.96 7.43 -17.28
N ALA A 361 12.24 6.81 -16.14
CA ALA A 361 11.77 7.26 -14.83
C ALA A 361 12.31 8.66 -14.49
N GLU A 362 13.61 8.90 -14.67
CA GLU A 362 14.22 10.21 -14.45
C GLU A 362 13.55 11.31 -15.30
N ILE A 363 13.30 11.02 -16.59
CA ILE A 363 12.64 11.98 -17.48
C ILE A 363 11.19 12.24 -17.07
N ALA A 364 10.44 11.21 -16.75
CA ALA A 364 9.05 11.31 -16.34
C ALA A 364 8.91 12.07 -15.03
N HIS A 365 9.66 11.67 -14.00
CA HIS A 365 9.59 12.26 -12.67
C HIS A 365 10.03 13.72 -12.64
N ALA A 366 11.03 14.11 -13.45
CA ALA A 366 11.42 15.52 -13.61
C ALA A 366 10.26 16.40 -14.10
N ARG A 367 9.20 15.82 -14.65
CA ARG A 367 7.99 16.47 -15.15
C ARG A 367 6.73 16.11 -14.34
N GLN A 368 6.93 15.46 -13.22
CA GLN A 368 5.85 14.97 -12.36
C GLN A 368 4.88 14.01 -13.10
N LEU A 369 5.37 13.28 -14.10
CA LEU A 369 4.64 12.25 -14.80
C LEU A 369 4.93 10.88 -14.16
N PRO A 370 3.94 10.02 -13.92
CA PRO A 370 4.21 8.65 -13.53
C PRO A 370 4.74 7.84 -14.74
N LEU A 371 5.69 6.95 -14.46
CA LEU A 371 6.13 5.92 -15.40
C LEU A 371 5.30 4.66 -15.22
N VAL A 372 4.60 4.27 -16.29
CA VAL A 372 3.77 3.06 -16.34
C VAL A 372 4.45 2.02 -17.22
N VAL A 373 4.73 0.85 -16.68
CA VAL A 373 5.49 -0.20 -17.37
C VAL A 373 4.65 -1.46 -17.50
N ASP A 374 4.40 -1.89 -18.72
CA ASP A 374 3.88 -3.25 -18.98
C ASP A 374 5.05 -4.26 -18.90
N ASN A 375 5.03 -5.08 -17.86
CA ASN A 375 6.08 -6.07 -17.57
C ASN A 375 5.66 -7.51 -17.89
N THR A 376 4.70 -7.67 -18.80
CA THR A 376 4.11 -8.96 -19.14
C THR A 376 5.15 -9.98 -19.60
N MET A 377 6.10 -9.56 -20.44
CA MET A 377 7.08 -10.48 -21.03
C MET A 377 8.18 -10.87 -20.05
N ALA A 378 8.65 -9.95 -19.21
CA ALA A 378 9.73 -10.23 -18.27
C ALA A 378 9.22 -10.88 -16.97
N THR A 379 8.00 -10.58 -16.53
CA THR A 379 7.45 -10.94 -15.21
C THR A 379 8.26 -10.36 -14.04
N PRO A 380 7.77 -10.40 -12.80
CA PRO A 380 8.53 -9.93 -11.65
C PRO A 380 9.82 -10.73 -11.38
N ILE A 381 9.98 -11.88 -12.05
CA ILE A 381 11.13 -12.76 -11.84
C ILE A 381 12.36 -12.31 -12.64
N LEU A 382 12.16 -11.84 -13.86
CA LEU A 382 13.27 -11.36 -14.70
C LEU A 382 13.52 -9.86 -14.56
N CYS A 383 12.48 -9.08 -14.28
CA CYS A 383 12.56 -7.64 -14.10
C CYS A 383 11.54 -7.19 -13.05
N ARG A 384 11.98 -6.41 -12.07
CA ARG A 384 11.11 -5.67 -11.15
C ARG A 384 11.20 -4.20 -11.52
N PRO A 385 10.24 -3.66 -12.27
CA PRO A 385 10.32 -2.29 -12.77
C PRO A 385 10.40 -1.23 -11.67
N LYS A 386 9.89 -1.51 -10.47
CA LYS A 386 10.06 -0.65 -9.29
C LYS A 386 11.52 -0.33 -9.00
N ASP A 387 12.41 -1.31 -9.12
CA ASP A 387 13.84 -1.14 -8.82
C ASP A 387 14.50 -0.12 -9.78
N TRP A 388 13.81 0.21 -10.88
CA TRP A 388 14.21 1.15 -11.92
C TRP A 388 13.30 2.38 -12.01
N GLY A 389 12.50 2.64 -10.97
CA GLY A 389 11.71 3.85 -10.84
C GLY A 389 10.31 3.81 -11.48
N ALA A 390 9.80 2.64 -11.90
CA ALA A 390 8.42 2.55 -12.37
C ALA A 390 7.41 2.76 -11.24
N ASP A 391 6.39 3.56 -11.49
CA ASP A 391 5.33 3.89 -10.54
C ASP A 391 4.17 2.89 -10.59
N LEU A 392 3.80 2.47 -11.79
CA LEU A 392 2.80 1.44 -12.02
C LEU A 392 3.37 0.32 -12.89
N VAL A 393 3.10 -0.91 -12.51
CA VAL A 393 3.49 -2.09 -13.27
C VAL A 393 2.25 -2.84 -13.73
N LEU A 394 2.17 -3.14 -15.02
CA LEU A 394 1.05 -3.83 -15.64
C LEU A 394 1.44 -5.23 -16.07
N TYR A 395 0.45 -6.12 -16.03
CA TYR A 395 0.60 -7.49 -16.49
C TYR A 395 -0.62 -7.96 -17.29
N SER A 396 -0.40 -8.58 -18.43
CA SER A 396 -1.31 -9.61 -18.89
C SER A 396 -0.96 -10.91 -18.16
N THR A 397 -1.68 -11.21 -17.07
CA THR A 397 -1.45 -12.45 -16.32
C THR A 397 -1.75 -13.70 -17.15
N THR A 398 -2.44 -13.54 -18.28
CA THR A 398 -2.70 -14.57 -19.31
C THR A 398 -1.42 -15.24 -19.82
N LYS A 399 -0.29 -14.52 -19.85
CA LYS A 399 0.95 -14.94 -20.51
C LYS A 399 1.83 -15.76 -19.55
N PHE A 400 3.05 -15.33 -19.30
CA PHE A 400 4.02 -16.09 -18.54
C PHE A 400 3.65 -16.28 -17.07
N LEU A 401 2.86 -15.38 -16.46
CA LEU A 401 2.39 -15.55 -15.10
C LEU A 401 1.46 -16.76 -14.93
N ALA A 402 0.48 -16.96 -15.82
CA ALA A 402 -0.34 -18.18 -15.85
C ALA A 402 0.42 -19.38 -16.43
N GLY A 403 1.27 -19.15 -17.42
CA GLY A 403 2.25 -20.09 -17.97
C GLY A 403 1.72 -21.17 -18.91
N HIS A 404 0.46 -21.56 -18.78
CA HIS A 404 -0.10 -22.74 -19.49
C HIS A 404 -1.17 -22.42 -20.52
N GLY A 405 -1.52 -21.14 -20.69
CA GLY A 405 -2.51 -20.69 -21.68
C GLY A 405 -3.97 -21.05 -21.35
N GLN A 406 -4.28 -21.44 -20.11
CA GLN A 406 -5.64 -21.85 -19.71
C GLN A 406 -6.44 -20.75 -19.03
N ALA A 407 -5.84 -19.62 -18.66
CA ALA A 407 -6.51 -18.53 -17.93
C ALA A 407 -6.26 -17.19 -18.59
N LEU A 408 -7.30 -16.36 -18.62
CA LEU A 408 -7.20 -14.96 -19.00
C LEU A 408 -7.15 -14.09 -17.74
N GLY A 409 -6.36 -13.01 -17.78
CA GLY A 409 -6.33 -12.07 -16.70
C GLY A 409 -5.34 -10.93 -16.95
N GLY A 410 -5.46 -9.91 -16.13
CA GLY A 410 -4.56 -8.77 -16.07
C GLY A 410 -4.36 -8.32 -14.64
N ALA A 411 -3.35 -7.50 -14.42
CA ALA A 411 -3.12 -6.90 -13.12
C ALA A 411 -2.43 -5.53 -13.26
N VAL A 412 -2.72 -4.67 -12.30
CA VAL A 412 -2.04 -3.40 -12.06
C VAL A 412 -1.39 -3.48 -10.69
N VAL A 413 -0.12 -3.15 -10.59
CA VAL A 413 0.60 -3.04 -9.31
C VAL A 413 1.02 -1.59 -9.12
N ASP A 414 0.66 -1.01 -7.99
CA ASP A 414 1.18 0.27 -7.54
C ASP A 414 2.47 0.03 -6.75
N THR A 415 3.56 0.63 -7.18
CA THR A 415 4.87 0.47 -6.55
C THR A 415 5.02 1.31 -5.30
N GLY A 416 4.20 2.35 -5.14
CA GLY A 416 4.26 3.30 -4.04
C GLY A 416 5.34 4.36 -4.19
N LEU A 417 5.95 4.50 -5.37
CA LEU A 417 6.97 5.52 -5.61
C LEU A 417 6.37 6.88 -5.98
N TYR A 418 5.20 6.90 -6.63
CA TYR A 418 4.57 8.15 -7.05
C TYR A 418 3.71 8.74 -5.94
N ASP A 419 3.83 10.05 -5.72
CA ASP A 419 2.96 10.79 -4.80
C ASP A 419 1.63 11.15 -5.48
N TRP A 420 0.60 10.34 -5.23
CA TRP A 420 -0.75 10.56 -5.77
C TRP A 420 -1.47 11.77 -5.17
N SER A 421 -0.91 12.37 -4.11
CA SER A 421 -1.49 13.56 -3.45
C SER A 421 -1.00 14.89 -4.03
N ASN A 422 -0.11 14.86 -5.03
CA ASN A 422 0.52 16.05 -5.61
C ASN A 422 -0.43 17.00 -6.37
N GLY A 423 -1.73 16.68 -6.44
CA GLY A 423 -2.75 17.50 -7.08
C GLY A 423 -2.83 17.39 -8.60
N ARG A 424 -2.03 16.51 -9.23
CA ARG A 424 -2.02 16.34 -10.69
C ARG A 424 -3.27 15.60 -11.21
N PHE A 425 -3.77 14.65 -10.45
CA PHE A 425 -4.88 13.79 -10.84
C PHE A 425 -6.12 14.08 -10.01
N ASP A 426 -7.06 14.80 -10.60
CA ASP A 426 -8.30 15.23 -9.93
C ASP A 426 -9.08 14.04 -9.33
N SER A 427 -9.11 12.91 -10.02
CA SER A 427 -9.76 11.67 -9.55
C SER A 427 -9.23 11.17 -8.19
N LEU A 428 -7.98 11.47 -7.86
CA LEU A 428 -7.33 11.00 -6.65
C LEU A 428 -7.24 12.08 -5.58
N SER A 429 -7.00 13.34 -5.99
CA SER A 429 -6.70 14.45 -5.10
C SER A 429 -7.89 15.33 -4.76
N MET A 430 -8.95 15.33 -5.60
CA MET A 430 -10.15 16.12 -5.34
C MET A 430 -11.21 15.33 -4.57
N PRO A 431 -12.13 16.02 -3.85
CA PRO A 431 -13.25 15.37 -3.21
C PRO A 431 -14.15 14.62 -4.19
N ASP A 432 -14.33 13.31 -3.99
CA ASP A 432 -15.19 12.48 -4.83
C ASP A 432 -16.63 12.51 -4.32
N PRO A 433 -17.60 13.02 -5.12
CA PRO A 433 -19.00 13.09 -4.71
C PRO A 433 -19.66 11.71 -4.56
N ALA A 434 -19.15 10.68 -5.24
CA ALA A 434 -19.67 9.31 -5.12
C ALA A 434 -19.28 8.64 -3.80
N TYR A 435 -18.28 9.20 -3.11
CA TYR A 435 -17.79 8.74 -1.82
C TYR A 435 -17.85 9.83 -0.76
N HIS A 436 -18.96 10.57 -0.73
CA HIS A 436 -19.25 11.59 0.31
C HIS A 436 -18.21 12.69 0.42
N GLY A 437 -17.49 12.99 -0.67
CA GLY A 437 -16.51 14.06 -0.73
C GLY A 437 -15.15 13.71 -0.11
N ILE A 438 -14.78 12.44 -0.01
CA ILE A 438 -13.41 12.06 0.36
C ILE A 438 -12.46 12.30 -0.84
N SER A 439 -11.22 12.70 -0.56
CA SER A 439 -10.09 12.60 -1.49
C SER A 439 -9.41 11.26 -1.26
N PHE A 440 -9.27 10.45 -2.29
CA PHE A 440 -8.67 9.12 -2.15
C PHE A 440 -7.21 9.19 -1.72
N ALA A 441 -6.42 10.07 -2.35
CA ALA A 441 -5.01 10.23 -1.99
C ALA A 441 -4.83 10.75 -0.57
N GLU A 442 -5.66 11.72 -0.14
CA GLU A 442 -5.59 12.28 1.20
C GLU A 442 -6.10 11.32 2.28
N THR A 443 -7.18 10.57 1.97
CA THR A 443 -7.82 9.66 2.91
C THR A 443 -7.03 8.36 3.11
N PHE A 444 -6.48 7.80 2.03
CA PHE A 444 -5.81 6.49 2.04
C PHE A 444 -4.30 6.60 1.87
N GLY A 445 -3.76 7.83 1.73
CA GLY A 445 -2.33 8.05 1.54
C GLY A 445 -1.78 7.28 0.33
N PRO A 446 -0.68 6.56 0.48
CA PRO A 446 -0.07 5.83 -0.64
C PRO A 446 -1.01 4.82 -1.31
N LEU A 447 -2.02 4.32 -0.57
CA LEU A 447 -3.00 3.37 -1.11
C LEU A 447 -4.15 4.02 -1.88
N GLY A 448 -4.18 5.35 -1.96
CA GLY A 448 -5.27 6.08 -2.60
C GLY A 448 -5.54 5.62 -4.02
N TYR A 449 -4.49 5.39 -4.80
CA TYR A 449 -4.61 4.93 -6.19
C TYR A 449 -5.25 3.53 -6.30
N ILE A 450 -4.73 2.54 -5.59
CA ILE A 450 -5.27 1.17 -5.65
C ILE A 450 -6.69 1.11 -5.05
N THR A 451 -6.94 1.87 -4.00
CA THR A 451 -8.29 1.96 -3.41
C THR A 451 -9.27 2.56 -4.40
N TYR A 452 -8.88 3.60 -5.15
CA TYR A 452 -9.71 4.17 -6.22
C TYR A 452 -9.98 3.16 -7.33
N CYS A 453 -8.97 2.39 -7.77
CA CYS A 453 -9.16 1.34 -8.77
C CYS A 453 -10.25 0.34 -8.34
N HIS A 454 -10.19 -0.17 -7.11
CA HIS A 454 -11.19 -1.10 -6.60
C HIS A 454 -12.54 -0.45 -6.34
N ALA A 455 -12.56 0.69 -5.66
CA ALA A 455 -13.80 1.31 -5.20
C ALA A 455 -14.59 1.96 -6.33
N SER A 456 -13.91 2.61 -7.27
CA SER A 456 -14.54 3.40 -8.32
C SER A 456 -14.46 2.69 -9.67
N VAL A 457 -13.25 2.37 -10.16
CA VAL A 457 -13.08 1.86 -11.53
C VAL A 457 -13.67 0.45 -11.71
N LEU A 458 -13.51 -0.44 -10.73
CA LEU A 458 -14.12 -1.78 -10.79
C LEU A 458 -15.61 -1.78 -10.44
N ARG A 459 -16.10 -0.75 -9.73
CA ARG A 459 -17.52 -0.63 -9.41
C ARG A 459 -18.32 -0.27 -10.65
N ASP A 460 -17.88 0.71 -11.40
CA ASP A 460 -18.58 1.34 -12.53
C ASP A 460 -18.07 0.82 -13.87
#